data_bc0b85746861b5ba886bdb9333f866ae
#
_entry.id   bc0b85746861b5ba886bdb9333f866ae
#
_cell.length_a   1.000
_cell.length_b   1.000
_cell.length_c   1.000
_cell.angle_alpha   90.00
_cell.angle_beta   90.00
_cell.angle_gamma   90.00
#
_symmetry.space_group_name_H-M   'P 1'
#
loop_
_entity.id
_entity.type
_entity.pdbx_description
1 polymer ?
#
loop_
_entity_poly.entity_id
_entity_poly.type
_entity_poly.pdbx_seq_one_letter_code
_entity_poly.pdbx_strand_id
1 'polypeptide(L)'
;NNPTGNVANSDEIDRLLDIAKKWPNCMIVADEIYDGLDFYGEQVSVASRSSEVPVFSLNGVSKVYYAPGWRIGYMAIHDPVNSMSDVRDGIERLLRSRLCASTPAQLGYIAGLEDDRSWMIEYCDRVKTRRQLCLDRIAEIDGIEVEKPGGAFYMFIRLTDEKWAVNDKQFVLDLLHEEHVLVVHGSGFSPEKGIGHFRLVYLADLATLNLAFDKIDSFLTRHRIAKKS
;
A
#
# COMPACT_ATOMS: atom_id res chain seq x y z
N ASN A 1 1.64 -3.41 0.66
CA ASN A 1 2.40 -2.17 0.91
C ASN A 1 1.92 -1.01 0.05
N ASN A 2 2.06 0.21 0.53
CA ASN A 2 1.92 1.45 -0.20
C ASN A 2 3.30 2.14 -0.28
N PRO A 3 3.90 2.36 -1.45
CA PRO A 3 3.25 2.45 -2.78
C PRO A 3 3.36 1.19 -3.67
N THR A 4 4.13 0.18 -3.29
CA THR A 4 4.58 -0.87 -4.21
C THR A 4 3.55 -1.97 -4.49
N GLY A 5 2.58 -2.17 -3.59
CA GLY A 5 1.69 -3.33 -3.63
C GLY A 5 2.39 -4.65 -3.24
N ASN A 6 3.60 -4.59 -2.70
CA ASN A 6 4.32 -5.77 -2.25
C ASN A 6 3.67 -6.40 -1.02
N VAL A 7 3.70 -7.72 -0.92
CA VAL A 7 3.27 -8.51 0.24
C VAL A 7 4.48 -9.25 0.77
N ALA A 8 4.79 -9.07 2.06
CA ALA A 8 5.86 -9.81 2.69
C ALA A 8 5.42 -11.27 2.93
N ASN A 9 6.23 -12.21 2.51
CA ASN A 9 6.00 -13.62 2.76
C ASN A 9 6.50 -14.06 4.14
N SER A 10 6.18 -15.29 4.54
CA SER A 10 6.54 -15.83 5.85
C SER A 10 8.04 -15.82 6.11
N ASP A 11 8.87 -16.14 5.11
CA ASP A 11 10.33 -16.20 5.27
C ASP A 11 10.92 -14.79 5.47
N GLU A 12 10.37 -13.78 4.80
CA GLU A 12 10.78 -12.38 4.98
C GLU A 12 10.42 -11.88 6.37
N ILE A 13 9.22 -12.24 6.87
CA ILE A 13 8.78 -11.90 8.22
C ILE A 13 9.67 -12.58 9.27
N ASP A 14 9.99 -13.86 9.09
CA ASP A 14 10.88 -14.59 10.02
C ASP A 14 12.27 -13.98 10.08
N ARG A 15 12.84 -13.61 8.93
CA ARG A 15 14.14 -12.90 8.88
C ARG A 15 14.09 -11.55 9.59
N LEU A 16 12.99 -10.81 9.45
CA LEU A 16 12.77 -9.54 10.15
C LEU A 16 12.73 -9.76 11.66
N LEU A 17 11.99 -10.77 12.13
CA LEU A 17 11.92 -11.15 13.54
C LEU A 17 13.29 -11.58 14.08
N ASP A 18 14.05 -12.37 13.32
CA ASP A 18 15.40 -12.80 13.70
C ASP A 18 16.39 -11.62 13.80
N ILE A 19 16.23 -10.60 12.99
CA ILE A 19 17.00 -9.37 13.11
C ILE A 19 16.59 -8.61 14.37
N ALA A 20 15.29 -8.43 14.59
CA ALA A 20 14.75 -7.68 15.73
C ALA A 20 15.16 -8.31 17.08
N LYS A 21 15.17 -9.63 17.20
CA LYS A 21 15.62 -10.37 18.39
C LYS A 21 17.03 -10.00 18.84
N LYS A 22 17.90 -9.56 17.94
CA LYS A 22 19.28 -9.20 18.27
C LYS A 22 19.41 -7.87 18.99
N TRP A 23 18.33 -7.09 19.03
CA TRP A 23 18.35 -5.75 19.60
C TRP A 23 17.46 -5.69 20.85
N PRO A 24 18.05 -5.48 22.04
CA PRO A 24 17.26 -5.24 23.24
C PRO A 24 16.32 -4.05 23.03
N ASN A 25 15.11 -4.15 23.55
CA ASN A 25 14.06 -3.11 23.42
C ASN A 25 13.62 -2.80 21.98
N CYS A 26 13.85 -3.68 21.03
CA CYS A 26 13.29 -3.57 19.70
C CYS A 26 11.83 -4.08 19.70
N MET A 27 10.95 -3.32 19.07
CA MET A 27 9.59 -3.75 18.76
C MET A 27 9.31 -3.55 17.27
N ILE A 28 8.37 -4.29 16.73
CA ILE A 28 7.90 -4.11 15.36
C ILE A 28 6.54 -3.43 15.38
N VAL A 29 6.39 -2.36 14.59
CA VAL A 29 5.08 -1.77 14.28
C VAL A 29 4.68 -2.27 12.89
N ALA A 30 3.68 -3.14 12.82
CA ALA A 30 3.18 -3.73 11.59
C ALA A 30 1.91 -2.99 11.12
N ASP A 31 2.01 -2.27 9.99
CA ASP A 31 0.83 -1.66 9.35
C ASP A 31 0.17 -2.70 8.45
N GLU A 32 -0.88 -3.35 8.96
CA GLU A 32 -1.64 -4.41 8.31
C GLU A 32 -2.96 -3.88 7.72
N ILE A 33 -3.05 -2.59 7.38
CA ILE A 33 -4.26 -1.93 6.89
C ILE A 33 -4.83 -2.54 5.59
N TYR A 34 -4.04 -3.30 4.84
CA TYR A 34 -4.44 -3.99 3.61
C TYR A 34 -4.72 -5.49 3.84
N ASP A 35 -4.90 -5.92 5.10
CA ASP A 35 -5.25 -7.29 5.46
C ASP A 35 -6.40 -7.85 4.61
N GLY A 36 -6.19 -9.04 4.01
CA GLY A 36 -7.13 -9.66 3.08
C GLY A 36 -7.08 -9.14 1.63
N LEU A 37 -6.26 -8.14 1.33
CA LEU A 37 -5.97 -7.69 -0.03
C LEU A 37 -4.65 -8.29 -0.55
N ASP A 38 -4.45 -9.55 -0.30
CA ASP A 38 -3.38 -10.38 -0.82
C ASP A 38 -3.93 -11.27 -1.94
N PHE A 39 -3.29 -11.22 -3.10
CA PHE A 39 -3.78 -11.91 -4.29
C PHE A 39 -3.33 -13.37 -4.39
N TYR A 40 -2.42 -13.80 -3.54
CA TYR A 40 -1.83 -15.15 -3.57
C TYR A 40 -2.12 -15.96 -2.30
N GLY A 41 -2.71 -15.36 -1.27
CA GLY A 41 -2.98 -16.01 0.01
C GLY A 41 -1.73 -16.24 0.85
N GLU A 42 -0.71 -15.42 0.65
CA GLU A 42 0.59 -15.56 1.33
C GLU A 42 0.73 -14.67 2.57
N GLN A 43 -0.19 -13.70 2.73
CA GLN A 43 -0.13 -12.77 3.84
C GLN A 43 -0.36 -13.47 5.17
N VAL A 44 0.53 -13.23 6.11
CA VAL A 44 0.38 -13.61 7.51
C VAL A 44 0.64 -12.39 8.39
N SER A 45 -0.05 -12.30 9.53
CA SER A 45 0.24 -11.25 10.51
C SER A 45 1.62 -11.47 11.13
N VAL A 46 2.40 -10.40 11.25
CA VAL A 46 3.72 -10.44 11.88
C VAL A 46 3.62 -10.93 13.32
N ALA A 47 2.58 -10.52 14.06
CA ALA A 47 2.34 -10.93 15.43
C ALA A 47 2.14 -12.44 15.56
N SER A 48 1.50 -13.09 14.59
CA SER A 48 1.24 -14.55 14.64
C SER A 48 2.50 -15.41 14.54
N ARG A 49 3.60 -14.83 14.07
CA ARG A 49 4.90 -15.51 13.92
C ARG A 49 5.90 -15.15 15.01
N SER A 50 5.60 -14.17 15.85
CA SER A 50 6.52 -13.73 16.90
C SER A 50 6.30 -14.47 18.19
N SER A 51 7.35 -15.12 18.72
CA SER A 51 7.36 -15.75 20.05
C SER A 51 8.08 -14.92 21.12
N GLU A 52 8.87 -13.92 20.72
CA GLU A 52 9.73 -13.15 21.62
C GLU A 52 9.70 -11.65 21.36
N VAL A 53 9.63 -11.25 20.08
CA VAL A 53 9.66 -9.83 19.70
C VAL A 53 8.27 -9.21 19.88
N PRO A 54 8.14 -8.09 20.60
CA PRO A 54 6.88 -7.37 20.67
C PRO A 54 6.45 -6.85 19.30
N VAL A 55 5.17 -7.04 18.95
CA VAL A 55 4.59 -6.58 17.69
C VAL A 55 3.33 -5.76 17.97
N PHE A 56 3.27 -4.58 17.41
CA PHE A 56 2.13 -3.68 17.46
C PHE A 56 1.49 -3.64 16.08
N SER A 57 0.44 -4.44 15.89
CA SER A 57 -0.28 -4.53 14.61
C SER A 57 -1.35 -3.45 14.51
N LEU A 58 -1.29 -2.66 13.44
CA LEU A 58 -2.23 -1.59 13.12
C LEU A 58 -3.19 -2.05 12.02
N ASN A 59 -4.48 -1.87 12.23
CA ASN A 59 -5.49 -2.16 11.22
C ASN A 59 -6.68 -1.18 11.34
N GLY A 60 -7.60 -1.18 10.37
CA GLY A 60 -8.74 -0.27 10.37
C GLY A 60 -9.66 -0.46 9.19
N VAL A 61 -10.75 0.30 9.20
CA VAL A 61 -11.81 0.19 8.18
C VAL A 61 -11.48 0.89 6.86
N SER A 62 -10.42 1.70 6.83
CA SER A 62 -10.20 2.66 5.73
C SER A 62 -9.97 2.00 4.36
N LYS A 63 -9.40 0.81 4.30
CA LYS A 63 -9.00 0.16 3.04
C LYS A 63 -9.88 -1.03 2.72
N VAL A 64 -9.90 -2.03 3.58
CA VAL A 64 -10.65 -3.27 3.36
C VAL A 64 -12.16 -3.02 3.35
N TYR A 65 -12.68 -2.22 4.27
CA TYR A 65 -14.11 -1.93 4.38
C TYR A 65 -14.56 -0.67 3.62
N TYR A 66 -13.71 -0.05 2.80
CA TYR A 66 -14.03 1.18 2.03
C TYR A 66 -14.59 2.35 2.86
N ALA A 67 -14.25 2.41 4.12
CA ALA A 67 -14.76 3.41 5.05
C ALA A 67 -13.69 4.38 5.57
N PRO A 68 -12.86 5.03 4.69
CA PRO A 68 -11.80 5.93 5.14
C PRO A 68 -12.35 7.16 5.89
N GLY A 69 -13.58 7.56 5.60
CA GLY A 69 -14.26 8.68 6.27
C GLY A 69 -14.70 8.37 7.71
N TRP A 70 -14.79 7.11 8.12
CA TRP A 70 -15.18 6.73 9.49
C TRP A 70 -14.08 7.01 10.52
N ARG A 71 -12.84 7.14 10.08
CA ARG A 71 -11.68 7.47 10.94
C ARG A 71 -11.52 6.54 12.13
N ILE A 72 -11.66 5.23 11.93
CA ILE A 72 -11.52 4.21 12.97
C ILE A 72 -10.53 3.11 12.56
N GLY A 73 -9.82 2.62 13.54
CA GLY A 73 -8.92 1.50 13.48
C GLY A 73 -8.58 1.01 14.88
N TYR A 74 -7.78 -0.01 14.97
CA TYR A 74 -7.27 -0.55 16.23
C TYR A 74 -5.76 -0.82 16.15
N MET A 75 -5.16 -0.92 17.33
CA MET A 75 -3.83 -1.45 17.54
C MET A 75 -3.94 -2.70 18.39
N ALA A 76 -3.48 -3.82 17.87
CA ALA A 76 -3.30 -5.05 18.64
C ALA A 76 -1.85 -5.11 19.13
N ILE A 77 -1.67 -5.32 20.44
CA ILE A 77 -0.35 -5.40 21.07
C ILE A 77 -0.07 -6.85 21.44
N HIS A 78 0.88 -7.45 20.73
CA HIS A 78 1.42 -8.76 21.03
C HIS A 78 2.77 -8.58 21.71
N ASP A 79 2.84 -8.83 23.01
CA ASP A 79 4.05 -8.69 23.85
C ASP A 79 4.26 -9.98 24.65
N PRO A 80 4.78 -11.04 24.01
CA PRO A 80 4.82 -12.38 24.59
C PRO A 80 5.75 -12.49 25.79
N VAL A 81 6.70 -11.59 25.92
CA VAL A 81 7.69 -11.57 27.03
C VAL A 81 7.46 -10.43 28.02
N ASN A 82 6.35 -9.68 27.85
CA ASN A 82 5.97 -8.56 28.69
C ASN A 82 7.07 -7.49 28.88
N SER A 83 7.74 -7.16 27.80
CA SER A 83 8.88 -6.21 27.78
C SER A 83 8.47 -4.77 27.50
N MET A 84 7.21 -4.51 27.11
CA MET A 84 6.73 -3.21 26.63
C MET A 84 5.67 -2.58 27.54
N SER A 85 5.69 -2.88 28.83
CA SER A 85 4.71 -2.34 29.81
C SER A 85 4.70 -0.80 29.81
N ASP A 86 5.87 -0.17 29.84
CA ASP A 86 5.98 1.29 29.88
C ASP A 86 5.50 1.95 28.57
N VAL A 87 5.74 1.28 27.42
CA VAL A 87 5.24 1.75 26.12
C VAL A 87 3.71 1.66 26.07
N ARG A 88 3.14 0.56 26.56
CA ARG A 88 1.67 0.39 26.67
C ARG A 88 1.05 1.47 27.55
N ASP A 89 1.61 1.71 28.73
CA ASP A 89 1.16 2.79 29.63
C ASP A 89 1.24 4.16 28.96
N GLY A 90 2.32 4.42 28.21
CA GLY A 90 2.49 5.65 27.45
C GLY A 90 1.41 5.83 26.38
N ILE A 91 1.11 4.78 25.62
CA ILE A 91 0.04 4.77 24.61
C ILE A 91 -1.33 5.03 25.27
N GLU A 92 -1.63 4.36 26.38
CA GLU A 92 -2.90 4.57 27.09
C GLU A 92 -3.06 6.02 27.57
N ARG A 93 -2.00 6.63 28.09
CA ARG A 93 -2.01 8.05 28.48
C ARG A 93 -2.27 8.98 27.31
N LEU A 94 -1.67 8.71 26.13
CA LEU A 94 -1.92 9.46 24.90
C LEU A 94 -3.37 9.29 24.41
N LEU A 95 -3.91 8.09 24.49
CA LEU A 95 -5.31 7.82 24.12
C LEU A 95 -6.30 8.59 25.00
N ARG A 96 -6.04 8.76 26.30
CA ARG A 96 -6.89 9.55 27.21
C ARG A 96 -6.99 11.02 26.81
N SER A 97 -5.95 11.59 26.20
CA SER A 97 -5.99 12.98 25.74
C SER A 97 -6.88 13.17 24.51
N ARG A 98 -7.10 12.12 23.72
CA ARG A 98 -8.01 12.12 22.57
C ARG A 98 -9.44 11.74 22.91
N LEU A 99 -9.70 11.15 24.08
CA LEU A 99 -10.95 10.54 24.52
C LEU A 99 -11.23 9.21 23.80
N CYS A 100 -12.24 9.14 22.93
CA CYS A 100 -12.61 7.91 22.25
C CYS A 100 -12.84 8.12 20.73
N ALA A 101 -12.78 7.02 19.98
CA ALA A 101 -13.27 6.99 18.61
C ALA A 101 -14.81 7.05 18.61
N SER A 102 -15.40 7.44 17.47
CA SER A 102 -16.86 7.50 17.29
C SER A 102 -17.55 6.18 17.67
N THR A 103 -18.45 6.18 18.64
CA THR A 103 -19.18 4.97 19.08
C THR A 103 -19.96 4.29 17.94
N PRO A 104 -20.71 4.99 17.07
CA PRO A 104 -21.34 4.35 15.92
C PRO A 104 -20.35 3.66 14.99
N ALA A 105 -19.19 4.29 14.75
CA ALA A 105 -18.14 3.67 13.92
C ALA A 105 -17.52 2.43 14.58
N GLN A 106 -17.36 2.43 15.90
CA GLN A 106 -16.89 1.25 16.64
C GLN A 106 -17.87 0.07 16.50
N LEU A 107 -19.16 0.31 16.70
CA LEU A 107 -20.20 -0.73 16.55
C LEU A 107 -20.25 -1.28 15.12
N GLY A 108 -20.17 -0.41 14.11
CA GLY A 108 -20.08 -0.84 12.71
C GLY A 108 -18.82 -1.65 12.41
N TYR A 109 -17.67 -1.29 13.02
CA TYR A 109 -16.44 -2.04 12.82
C TYR A 109 -16.48 -3.41 13.51
N ILE A 110 -17.09 -3.51 14.70
CA ILE A 110 -17.31 -4.80 15.38
C ILE A 110 -18.11 -5.73 14.47
N ALA A 111 -19.24 -5.26 13.90
CA ALA A 111 -20.04 -6.05 12.97
C ALA A 111 -19.20 -6.53 11.76
N GLY A 112 -18.33 -5.66 11.22
CA GLY A 112 -17.43 -6.03 10.12
C GLY A 112 -16.35 -7.05 10.51
N LEU A 113 -15.88 -7.03 11.75
CA LEU A 113 -14.90 -8.01 12.26
C LEU A 113 -15.54 -9.38 12.57
N GLU A 114 -16.83 -9.38 12.95
CA GLU A 114 -17.61 -10.60 13.22
C GLU A 114 -18.16 -11.25 11.94
N ASP A 115 -18.17 -10.53 10.81
CA ASP A 115 -18.58 -11.04 9.51
C ASP A 115 -17.61 -12.10 8.97
N ASP A 116 -18.11 -13.07 8.21
CA ASP A 116 -17.32 -14.14 7.58
C ASP A 116 -16.39 -13.64 6.46
N ARG A 117 -16.52 -12.38 6.06
CA ARG A 117 -15.74 -11.69 5.01
C ARG A 117 -15.82 -12.38 3.64
N SER A 118 -16.84 -13.21 3.39
CA SER A 118 -17.02 -13.91 2.10
C SER A 118 -17.09 -12.95 0.89
N TRP A 119 -17.61 -11.74 1.08
CA TRP A 119 -17.63 -10.67 0.08
C TRP A 119 -16.23 -10.22 -0.40
N MET A 120 -15.19 -10.49 0.40
CA MET A 120 -13.79 -10.18 0.04
C MET A 120 -13.32 -10.96 -1.19
N ILE A 121 -13.84 -12.15 -1.42
CA ILE A 121 -13.47 -12.97 -2.58
C ILE A 121 -13.79 -12.24 -3.87
N GLU A 122 -15.05 -11.81 -4.04
CA GLU A 122 -15.47 -11.06 -5.22
C GLU A 122 -14.74 -9.72 -5.36
N TYR A 123 -14.50 -9.07 -4.23
CA TYR A 123 -13.72 -7.83 -4.23
C TYR A 123 -12.29 -8.05 -4.71
N CYS A 124 -11.57 -9.02 -4.17
CA CYS A 124 -10.23 -9.35 -4.59
C CYS A 124 -10.16 -9.71 -6.07
N ASP A 125 -11.14 -10.45 -6.59
CA ASP A 125 -11.19 -10.83 -8.00
C ASP A 125 -11.40 -9.61 -8.92
N ARG A 126 -12.24 -8.67 -8.53
CA ARG A 126 -12.36 -7.38 -9.25
C ARG A 126 -11.05 -6.58 -9.24
N VAL A 127 -10.35 -6.53 -8.12
CA VAL A 127 -9.06 -5.83 -8.02
C VAL A 127 -7.98 -6.56 -8.82
N LYS A 128 -7.95 -7.89 -8.80
CA LYS A 128 -7.06 -8.71 -9.64
C LYS A 128 -7.27 -8.44 -11.14
N THR A 129 -8.52 -8.37 -11.58
CA THR A 129 -8.86 -8.07 -12.99
C THR A 129 -8.34 -6.69 -13.40
N ARG A 130 -8.53 -5.68 -12.56
CA ARG A 130 -8.00 -4.33 -12.81
C ARG A 130 -6.47 -4.30 -12.82
N ARG A 131 -5.84 -5.02 -11.88
CA ARG A 131 -4.39 -5.18 -11.86
C ARG A 131 -3.88 -5.77 -13.17
N GLN A 132 -4.52 -6.85 -13.65
CA GLN A 132 -4.09 -7.50 -14.88
C GLN A 132 -4.19 -6.57 -16.07
N LEU A 133 -5.31 -5.86 -16.23
CA LEU A 133 -5.45 -4.82 -17.24
C LEU A 133 -4.28 -3.81 -17.19
N CYS A 134 -3.97 -3.29 -16.01
CA CYS A 134 -2.88 -2.32 -15.87
C CYS A 134 -1.52 -2.91 -16.26
N LEU A 135 -1.24 -4.17 -15.88
CA LEU A 135 0.00 -4.86 -16.27
C LEU A 135 0.11 -5.03 -17.78
N ASP A 136 -0.99 -5.45 -18.44
CA ASP A 136 -1.04 -5.63 -19.88
C ASP A 136 -0.79 -4.30 -20.61
N ARG A 137 -1.45 -3.21 -20.15
CA ARG A 137 -1.26 -1.88 -20.72
C ARG A 137 0.15 -1.32 -20.51
N ILE A 138 0.75 -1.54 -19.32
CA ILE A 138 2.14 -1.11 -19.07
C ILE A 138 3.12 -1.83 -19.98
N ALA A 139 2.89 -3.12 -20.26
CA ALA A 139 3.75 -3.90 -21.15
C ALA A 139 3.72 -3.41 -22.62
N GLU A 140 2.66 -2.70 -23.03
CA GLU A 140 2.50 -2.12 -24.36
C GLU A 140 3.11 -0.73 -24.49
N ILE A 141 3.40 -0.03 -23.40
CA ILE A 141 3.83 1.37 -23.39
C ILE A 141 5.34 1.46 -23.17
N ASP A 142 6.05 1.99 -24.15
CA ASP A 142 7.46 2.30 -24.00
C ASP A 142 7.69 3.47 -23.04
N GLY A 143 8.71 3.36 -22.19
CA GLY A 143 9.10 4.42 -21.26
C GLY A 143 8.62 4.20 -19.84
N ILE A 144 7.87 3.12 -19.57
CA ILE A 144 7.44 2.70 -18.23
C ILE A 144 7.60 1.20 -18.02
N GLU A 145 7.82 0.80 -16.77
CA GLU A 145 7.82 -0.60 -16.37
C GLU A 145 7.36 -0.74 -14.92
N VAL A 146 6.93 -1.92 -14.51
CA VAL A 146 6.46 -2.17 -13.15
C VAL A 146 6.78 -3.58 -12.68
N GLU A 147 7.12 -3.73 -11.40
CA GLU A 147 7.08 -5.01 -10.73
C GLU A 147 5.62 -5.37 -10.38
N LYS A 148 5.25 -6.63 -10.61
CA LYS A 148 3.89 -7.12 -10.41
C LYS A 148 3.49 -7.06 -8.93
N PRO A 149 2.48 -6.24 -8.54
CA PRO A 149 2.04 -6.17 -7.16
C PRO A 149 1.45 -7.49 -6.66
N GLY A 150 1.78 -7.89 -5.43
CA GLY A 150 1.22 -9.06 -4.76
C GLY A 150 -0.10 -8.80 -4.06
N GLY A 151 -0.38 -7.53 -3.72
CA GLY A 151 -1.56 -7.16 -2.95
C GLY A 151 -1.88 -5.67 -3.03
N ALA A 152 -2.76 -5.21 -2.14
CA ALA A 152 -3.29 -3.86 -2.09
C ALA A 152 -3.94 -3.44 -3.43
N PHE A 153 -3.88 -2.17 -3.81
CA PHE A 153 -4.43 -1.64 -5.05
C PHE A 153 -3.54 -0.53 -5.65
N TYR A 154 -2.22 -0.69 -5.49
CA TYR A 154 -1.20 0.23 -5.98
C TYR A 154 -0.22 -0.45 -6.93
N MET A 155 0.22 0.32 -7.91
CA MET A 155 1.40 0.02 -8.74
C MET A 155 2.41 1.13 -8.61
N PHE A 156 3.66 0.77 -8.40
CA PHE A 156 4.77 1.70 -8.34
C PHE A 156 5.57 1.58 -9.62
N ILE A 157 5.17 2.40 -10.59
CA ILE A 157 5.60 2.33 -11.98
C ILE A 157 6.90 3.11 -12.13
N ARG A 158 7.92 2.49 -12.70
CA ARG A 158 9.22 3.12 -13.01
C ARG A 158 9.17 3.80 -14.36
N LEU A 159 9.68 5.02 -14.41
CA LEU A 159 9.93 5.78 -15.62
C LEU A 159 11.31 5.40 -16.17
N THR A 160 11.37 4.88 -17.40
CA THR A 160 12.61 4.43 -18.03
C THR A 160 13.17 5.43 -19.04
N ASP A 161 12.39 6.46 -19.41
CA ASP A 161 12.86 7.58 -20.21
C ASP A 161 13.81 8.47 -19.40
N GLU A 162 14.97 8.80 -19.96
CA GLU A 162 16.04 9.56 -19.28
C GLU A 162 15.58 10.92 -18.75
N LYS A 163 14.66 11.60 -19.45
CA LYS A 163 14.09 12.89 -19.02
C LYS A 163 13.28 12.73 -17.73
N TRP A 164 12.46 11.68 -17.66
CA TRP A 164 11.50 11.49 -16.58
C TRP A 164 12.04 10.67 -15.41
N ALA A 165 13.05 9.82 -15.65
CA ALA A 165 13.70 9.00 -14.63
C ALA A 165 14.34 9.81 -13.49
N VAL A 166 14.60 11.09 -13.71
CA VAL A 166 15.17 12.03 -12.72
C VAL A 166 14.21 13.16 -12.32
N ASN A 167 13.04 13.24 -12.96
CA ASN A 167 12.07 14.32 -12.80
C ASN A 167 10.62 13.81 -12.65
N ASP A 168 10.42 12.81 -11.80
CA ASP A 168 9.12 12.17 -11.54
C ASP A 168 8.04 13.16 -11.07
N LYS A 169 8.40 14.17 -10.31
CA LYS A 169 7.47 15.22 -9.88
C LYS A 169 7.00 16.06 -11.07
N GLN A 170 7.91 16.46 -11.96
CA GLN A 170 7.53 17.22 -13.14
C GLN A 170 6.69 16.38 -14.11
N PHE A 171 7.04 15.08 -14.27
CA PHE A 171 6.23 14.12 -15.03
C PHE A 171 4.77 14.13 -14.56
N VAL A 172 4.55 13.99 -13.24
CA VAL A 172 3.18 13.96 -12.67
C VAL A 172 2.44 15.27 -12.90
N LEU A 173 3.12 16.41 -12.76
CA LEU A 173 2.50 17.72 -12.97
C LEU A 173 2.14 17.95 -14.45
N ASP A 174 3.03 17.62 -15.38
CA ASP A 174 2.78 17.79 -16.81
C ASP A 174 1.69 16.83 -17.28
N LEU A 175 1.70 15.57 -16.85
CA LEU A 175 0.64 14.58 -17.12
C LEU A 175 -0.72 15.07 -16.62
N LEU A 176 -0.77 15.66 -15.43
CA LEU A 176 -2.02 16.23 -14.89
C LEU A 176 -2.50 17.42 -15.73
N HIS A 177 -1.61 18.34 -16.11
CA HIS A 177 -1.96 19.54 -16.85
C HIS A 177 -2.37 19.25 -18.30
N GLU A 178 -1.66 18.35 -18.98
CA GLU A 178 -1.88 18.08 -20.40
C GLU A 178 -2.97 17.03 -20.63
N GLU A 179 -3.01 15.98 -19.79
CA GLU A 179 -3.88 14.82 -20.00
C GLU A 179 -4.99 14.68 -18.96
N HIS A 180 -4.97 15.47 -17.89
CA HIS A 180 -5.90 15.36 -16.77
C HIS A 180 -5.88 13.98 -16.09
N VAL A 181 -4.71 13.34 -16.05
CA VAL A 181 -4.46 12.08 -15.33
C VAL A 181 -3.67 12.38 -14.07
N LEU A 182 -4.28 12.10 -12.91
CA LEU A 182 -3.67 12.31 -11.61
C LEU A 182 -3.04 11.02 -11.09
N VAL A 183 -1.73 11.03 -10.92
CA VAL A 183 -0.93 10.01 -10.24
C VAL A 183 -0.08 10.66 -9.16
N VAL A 184 0.68 9.89 -8.38
CA VAL A 184 1.50 10.44 -7.29
C VAL A 184 2.97 10.17 -7.58
N HIS A 185 3.81 11.20 -7.52
CA HIS A 185 5.24 11.09 -7.78
C HIS A 185 5.95 10.23 -6.73
N GLY A 186 6.90 9.42 -7.15
CA GLY A 186 7.56 8.44 -6.30
C GLY A 186 8.51 9.05 -5.30
N SER A 187 9.18 10.16 -5.64
CA SER A 187 10.07 10.90 -4.72
C SER A 187 9.35 11.42 -3.46
N GLY A 188 8.00 11.51 -3.48
CA GLY A 188 7.20 11.82 -2.29
C GLY A 188 7.11 10.66 -1.28
N PHE A 189 7.39 9.42 -1.69
CA PHE A 189 7.44 8.25 -0.81
C PHE A 189 8.85 7.98 -0.27
N SER A 190 9.85 8.18 -1.11
CA SER A 190 11.26 8.05 -0.74
C SER A 190 12.10 9.00 -1.60
N PRO A 191 12.82 9.95 -0.98
CA PRO A 191 13.69 10.88 -1.71
C PRO A 191 14.81 10.21 -2.50
N GLU A 192 15.23 9.00 -2.11
CA GLU A 192 16.32 8.27 -2.78
C GLU A 192 15.81 7.17 -3.71
N LYS A 193 14.85 6.36 -3.25
CA LYS A 193 14.38 5.17 -3.96
C LYS A 193 13.12 5.41 -4.79
N GLY A 194 12.43 6.51 -4.53
CA GLY A 194 11.20 6.87 -5.24
C GLY A 194 11.43 7.71 -6.49
N ILE A 195 12.60 8.35 -6.64
CA ILE A 195 12.92 9.13 -7.84
C ILE A 195 12.76 8.26 -9.09
N GLY A 196 12.19 8.82 -10.14
CA GLY A 196 11.94 8.11 -11.38
C GLY A 196 10.76 7.13 -11.32
N HIS A 197 9.90 7.24 -10.32
CA HIS A 197 8.70 6.42 -10.20
C HIS A 197 7.45 7.29 -10.05
N PHE A 198 6.30 6.67 -10.31
CA PHE A 198 5.01 7.20 -9.89
C PHE A 198 4.11 6.08 -9.39
N ARG A 199 3.24 6.40 -8.43
CA ARG A 199 2.24 5.48 -7.92
C ARG A 199 0.92 5.66 -8.66
N LEU A 200 0.39 4.58 -9.22
CA LEU A 200 -0.95 4.47 -9.77
C LEU A 200 -1.86 3.69 -8.82
N VAL A 201 -3.12 4.13 -8.71
CA VAL A 201 -4.19 3.44 -7.97
C VAL A 201 -5.14 2.82 -8.97
N TYR A 202 -5.30 1.49 -8.97
CA TYR A 202 -6.14 0.77 -9.94
C TYR A 202 -7.53 0.40 -9.39
N LEU A 203 -8.20 1.35 -8.72
CA LEU A 203 -9.56 1.16 -8.19
C LEU A 203 -10.67 1.66 -9.13
N ALA A 204 -10.35 2.45 -10.15
CA ALA A 204 -11.31 2.89 -11.15
C ALA A 204 -11.84 1.70 -11.98
N ASP A 205 -12.95 1.90 -12.68
CA ASP A 205 -13.46 0.90 -13.62
C ASP A 205 -12.52 0.67 -14.81
N LEU A 206 -12.71 -0.44 -15.54
CA LEU A 206 -11.82 -0.84 -16.62
C LEU A 206 -11.77 0.18 -17.76
N ALA A 207 -12.87 0.88 -18.06
CA ALA A 207 -12.92 1.88 -19.14
C ALA A 207 -12.10 3.11 -18.73
N THR A 208 -12.24 3.59 -17.50
CA THR A 208 -11.47 4.71 -16.95
C THR A 208 -9.97 4.39 -16.91
N LEU A 209 -9.60 3.16 -16.49
CA LEU A 209 -8.20 2.73 -16.48
C LEU A 209 -7.61 2.68 -17.89
N ASN A 210 -8.32 2.11 -18.87
CA ASN A 210 -7.88 2.09 -20.27
C ASN A 210 -7.66 3.50 -20.80
N LEU A 211 -8.62 4.40 -20.59
CA LEU A 211 -8.51 5.80 -21.01
C LEU A 211 -7.29 6.49 -20.37
N ALA A 212 -7.03 6.23 -19.09
CA ALA A 212 -5.86 6.79 -18.43
C ALA A 212 -4.55 6.28 -19.04
N PHE A 213 -4.46 5.00 -19.41
CA PHE A 213 -3.27 4.45 -20.08
C PHE A 213 -3.13 4.95 -21.51
N ASP A 214 -4.22 5.13 -22.27
CA ASP A 214 -4.16 5.77 -23.62
C ASP A 214 -3.54 7.18 -23.53
N LYS A 215 -3.91 7.93 -22.50
CA LYS A 215 -3.39 9.27 -22.25
C LYS A 215 -1.92 9.26 -21.81
N ILE A 216 -1.54 8.33 -20.92
CA ILE A 216 -0.15 8.15 -20.49
C ILE A 216 0.75 7.81 -21.71
N ASP A 217 0.31 6.90 -22.58
CA ASP A 217 1.05 6.53 -23.79
C ASP A 217 1.18 7.71 -24.74
N SER A 218 0.09 8.41 -25.00
CA SER A 218 0.08 9.63 -25.83
C SER A 218 1.04 10.68 -25.30
N PHE A 219 1.01 10.93 -23.97
CA PHE A 219 1.91 11.86 -23.30
C PHE A 219 3.38 11.46 -23.47
N LEU A 220 3.73 10.21 -23.13
CA LEU A 220 5.09 9.70 -23.25
C LEU A 220 5.60 9.75 -24.70
N THR A 221 4.76 9.40 -25.67
CA THR A 221 5.10 9.44 -27.09
C THR A 221 5.41 10.88 -27.54
N ARG A 222 4.61 11.88 -27.16
CA ARG A 222 4.85 13.28 -27.52
C ARG A 222 6.11 13.86 -26.86
N HIS A 223 6.41 13.44 -25.64
CA HIS A 223 7.54 13.98 -24.87
C HIS A 223 8.83 13.18 -25.00
N ARG A 224 8.82 12.09 -25.80
CA ARG A 224 10.02 11.28 -26.02
C ARG A 224 11.07 12.10 -26.73
N ILE A 225 12.25 12.22 -26.14
CA ILE A 225 13.40 12.82 -26.81
C ILE A 225 13.79 11.89 -27.93
N ALA A 226 13.78 12.41 -29.18
CA ALA A 226 14.26 11.66 -30.34
C ALA A 226 15.70 11.18 -30.05
N LYS A 227 15.90 9.85 -29.95
CA LYS A 227 17.27 9.32 -29.86
C LYS A 227 18.05 9.89 -30.98
N LYS A 228 19.13 10.68 -30.73
CA LYS A 228 20.08 11.10 -31.72
C LYS A 228 20.67 9.82 -32.33
N SER A 229 20.30 9.56 -33.57
CA SER A 229 20.88 8.49 -34.40
C SER A 229 22.35 8.72 -34.63
#